data_1b3da72d448035c9aa26266b48c1d226
#
_entry.id   1b3da72d448035c9aa26266b48c1d226
#
_cell.length_a   1.000
_cell.length_b   1.000
_cell.length_c   1.000
_cell.angle_alpha   90.00
_cell.angle_beta   90.00
_cell.angle_gamma   90.00
#
_symmetry.space_group_name_H-M   'P 1'
#
loop_
_entity.id
_entity.type
_entity.pdbx_description
1 polymer ?
#
loop_
_entity_poly.entity_id
_entity_poly.type
_entity_poly.pdbx_seq_one_letter_code
_entity_poly.pdbx_strand_id
1 'polypeptide(L)'
;MINALRKKMQISFAYVSTNIKNETALKKEWPDVKFHPYQEQRPCWLIRKYRKKIKKLYKKIDNNRAIINPYLSHSFEGAIDYGFVRFLQQVINEDDIEIIQFEFANSLNLAFAFPDIKRIYVQHEIHFIRNLRFIKDVKALSSQDYYQFNMLKQQELTAMNACTGIITLTETDKNILNEEGVIRPIFVSPAIIPSPAEISADYKFSNSLIFIGGDQHQPNYEGIMWFLDNVWNDILKEKPQTTLFIIGKWRKRNQKMIRQTYKQVEMTGFIPSISPYSSHSIMIVPILTGSGMRMKIIEAANNGIPFVTTQVGVEGLTFENGKDCYIENTHSAFAQSTLTLMNDPNTQLTFRTNAFKKIKEAYDTDKLIEQRMNVYQQI
;
A
#
# COMPACT_ATOMS: atom_id res chain seq x y z
N MET A 1 -13.90 0.66 2.23
CA MET A 1 -14.28 2.02 2.67
C MET A 1 -15.52 2.53 1.96
N ILE A 2 -15.51 2.81 0.64
CA ILE A 2 -16.70 3.34 -0.08
C ILE A 2 -17.94 2.49 0.19
N ASN A 3 -17.83 1.16 0.08
CA ASN A 3 -18.94 0.23 0.31
C ASN A 3 -19.59 0.36 1.70
N ALA A 4 -18.84 0.81 2.69
CA ALA A 4 -19.33 1.05 4.04
C ALA A 4 -19.91 2.45 4.21
N LEU A 5 -19.19 3.47 3.76
CA LEU A 5 -19.57 4.88 3.94
C LEU A 5 -20.78 5.31 3.08
N ARG A 6 -20.93 4.76 1.86
CA ARG A 6 -22.06 5.11 0.96
C ARG A 6 -23.44 4.86 1.58
N LYS A 7 -23.52 4.01 2.60
CA LYS A 7 -24.76 3.77 3.36
C LYS A 7 -25.08 4.87 4.40
N LYS A 8 -24.11 5.72 4.69
CA LYS A 8 -24.19 6.75 5.74
C LYS A 8 -24.12 8.18 5.19
N MET A 9 -23.57 8.36 4.00
CA MET A 9 -23.38 9.67 3.36
C MET A 9 -23.47 9.56 1.84
N GLN A 10 -23.78 10.66 1.18
CA GLN A 10 -23.71 10.76 -0.27
C GLN A 10 -22.23 10.82 -0.70
N ILE A 11 -21.85 10.06 -1.70
CA ILE A 11 -20.46 10.00 -2.20
C ILE A 11 -20.42 10.31 -3.69
N SER A 12 -19.61 11.31 -4.04
CA SER A 12 -19.18 11.60 -5.41
C SER A 12 -17.73 11.17 -5.57
N PHE A 13 -17.45 10.29 -6.54
CA PHE A 13 -16.13 9.72 -6.76
C PHE A 13 -15.54 10.21 -8.07
N ALA A 14 -14.62 11.19 -7.98
CA ALA A 14 -13.92 11.75 -9.13
C ALA A 14 -12.55 11.07 -9.32
N TYR A 15 -12.22 10.68 -10.54
CA TYR A 15 -10.98 9.95 -10.85
C TYR A 15 -10.55 10.12 -12.30
N VAL A 16 -9.24 9.94 -12.55
CA VAL A 16 -8.71 9.91 -13.91
C VAL A 16 -9.01 8.54 -14.51
N SER A 17 -9.89 8.52 -15.53
CA SER A 17 -10.30 7.29 -16.18
C SER A 17 -9.20 6.71 -17.06
N THR A 18 -8.90 5.44 -16.85
CA THR A 18 -7.94 4.67 -17.67
C THR A 18 -8.55 3.44 -18.34
N ASN A 19 -9.76 3.02 -17.91
CA ASN A 19 -10.40 1.80 -18.41
C ASN A 19 -11.93 1.78 -18.18
N ILE A 20 -12.69 1.97 -19.24
CA ILE A 20 -14.17 2.01 -19.26
C ILE A 20 -14.79 0.73 -18.71
N LYS A 21 -14.19 -0.45 -18.90
CA LYS A 21 -14.76 -1.72 -18.41
C LYS A 21 -14.83 -1.76 -16.88
N ASN A 22 -13.82 -1.21 -16.20
CA ASN A 22 -13.80 -1.14 -14.74
C ASN A 22 -14.86 -0.16 -14.20
N GLU A 23 -15.14 0.91 -14.93
CA GLU A 23 -16.17 1.90 -14.57
C GLU A 23 -17.56 1.30 -14.57
N THR A 24 -17.88 0.52 -15.59
CA THR A 24 -19.19 -0.16 -15.68
C THR A 24 -19.38 -1.15 -14.53
N ALA A 25 -18.33 -1.88 -14.14
CA ALA A 25 -18.37 -2.79 -13.00
C ALA A 25 -18.60 -2.05 -11.67
N LEU A 26 -17.88 -0.94 -11.44
CA LEU A 26 -18.03 -0.12 -10.22
C LEU A 26 -19.43 0.51 -10.13
N LYS A 27 -19.95 1.07 -11.21
CA LYS A 27 -21.31 1.63 -11.25
C LYS A 27 -22.39 0.59 -10.95
N LYS A 28 -22.18 -0.65 -11.37
CA LYS A 28 -23.08 -1.76 -11.08
C LYS A 28 -23.00 -2.19 -9.61
N GLU A 29 -21.80 -2.19 -9.03
CA GLU A 29 -21.57 -2.58 -7.64
C GLU A 29 -22.05 -1.52 -6.65
N TRP A 30 -21.90 -0.21 -7.00
CA TRP A 30 -22.25 0.92 -6.15
C TRP A 30 -23.18 1.90 -6.89
N PRO A 31 -24.47 1.55 -7.09
CA PRO A 31 -25.40 2.33 -7.91
C PRO A 31 -25.79 3.69 -7.27
N ASP A 32 -25.58 3.85 -5.99
CA ASP A 32 -25.84 5.05 -5.18
C ASP A 32 -24.64 6.02 -5.09
N VAL A 33 -23.48 5.65 -5.64
CA VAL A 33 -22.30 6.52 -5.74
C VAL A 33 -22.31 7.25 -7.08
N LYS A 34 -22.13 8.56 -7.04
CA LYS A 34 -21.93 9.36 -8.25
C LYS A 34 -20.49 9.21 -8.74
N PHE A 35 -20.33 8.72 -9.96
CA PHE A 35 -19.01 8.51 -10.56
C PHE A 35 -18.70 9.57 -11.61
N HIS A 36 -17.60 10.29 -11.41
CA HIS A 36 -17.12 11.37 -12.28
C HIS A 36 -15.78 10.98 -12.93
N PRO A 37 -15.79 10.28 -14.06
CA PRO A 37 -14.58 9.92 -14.78
C PRO A 37 -14.02 11.11 -15.57
N TYR A 38 -12.80 11.53 -15.27
CA TYR A 38 -12.07 12.49 -16.06
C TYR A 38 -11.20 11.79 -17.11
N GLN A 39 -11.34 12.19 -18.35
CA GLN A 39 -10.47 11.72 -19.43
C GLN A 39 -9.35 12.72 -19.68
N GLU A 40 -8.12 12.36 -19.32
CA GLU A 40 -6.94 13.16 -19.61
C GLU A 40 -6.83 13.41 -21.13
N GLN A 41 -6.84 14.67 -21.53
CA GLN A 41 -6.58 15.04 -22.92
C GLN A 41 -5.12 14.77 -23.25
N ARG A 42 -4.83 13.57 -23.75
CA ARG A 42 -3.46 13.20 -24.12
C ARG A 42 -3.10 13.90 -25.43
N PRO A 43 -1.98 14.62 -25.48
CA PRO A 43 -1.51 15.19 -26.73
C PRO A 43 -1.27 14.08 -27.76
N CYS A 44 -1.56 14.38 -29.02
CA CYS A 44 -1.36 13.49 -30.18
C CYS A 44 -0.04 12.71 -30.02
N TRP A 45 -0.04 11.42 -30.40
CA TRP A 45 1.13 10.53 -30.26
C TRP A 45 2.41 11.10 -30.89
N LEU A 46 2.28 11.92 -31.96
CA LEU A 46 3.38 12.65 -32.62
C LEU A 46 4.05 13.63 -31.64
N ILE A 47 3.26 14.46 -30.95
CA ILE A 47 3.75 15.45 -29.97
C ILE A 47 4.44 14.70 -28.81
N ARG A 48 3.91 13.55 -28.38
CA ARG A 48 4.48 12.71 -27.34
C ARG A 48 5.83 12.10 -27.76
N LYS A 49 5.95 11.68 -29.03
CA LYS A 49 7.21 11.16 -29.62
C LYS A 49 8.27 12.26 -29.71
N TYR A 50 7.89 13.46 -30.14
CA TYR A 50 8.80 14.61 -30.22
C TYR A 50 9.20 15.11 -28.82
N ARG A 51 8.28 15.24 -27.87
CA ARG A 51 8.61 15.58 -26.47
C ARG A 51 9.56 14.57 -25.83
N LYS A 52 9.41 13.27 -26.09
CA LYS A 52 10.37 12.26 -25.61
C LYS A 52 11.75 12.41 -26.24
N LYS A 53 11.83 12.71 -27.55
CA LYS A 53 13.11 12.98 -28.24
C LYS A 53 13.78 14.25 -27.70
N ILE A 54 13.02 15.32 -27.54
CA ILE A 54 13.50 16.60 -27.01
C ILE A 54 13.97 16.43 -25.54
N LYS A 55 13.20 15.76 -24.67
CA LYS A 55 13.64 15.44 -23.30
C LYS A 55 14.93 14.61 -23.26
N LYS A 56 15.10 13.67 -24.21
CA LYS A 56 16.30 12.85 -24.31
C LYS A 56 17.51 13.66 -24.80
N LEU A 57 17.28 14.67 -25.67
CA LEU A 57 18.28 15.60 -26.14
C LEU A 57 18.70 16.57 -25.02
N TYR A 58 17.73 17.18 -24.32
CA TYR A 58 18.00 18.04 -23.16
C TYR A 58 18.78 17.32 -22.06
N LYS A 59 18.44 16.03 -21.74
CA LYS A 59 19.23 15.23 -20.81
C LYS A 59 20.68 14.98 -21.24
N LYS A 60 20.96 15.02 -22.56
CA LYS A 60 22.33 14.87 -23.08
C LYS A 60 23.15 16.17 -23.03
N ILE A 61 22.46 17.32 -23.08
CA ILE A 61 23.10 18.65 -23.17
C ILE A 61 23.30 19.25 -21.77
N ASP A 62 22.48 18.88 -20.78
CA ASP A 62 22.48 19.48 -19.45
C ASP A 62 23.10 18.51 -18.42
N ASN A 63 24.45 18.44 -18.44
CA ASN A 63 25.23 17.67 -17.46
C ASN A 63 25.12 18.23 -16.04
N ASN A 64 24.55 19.42 -15.84
CA ASN A 64 24.45 20.10 -14.56
C ASN A 64 23.09 19.98 -13.89
N ARG A 65 22.08 19.41 -14.58
CA ARG A 65 20.80 19.08 -13.91
C ARG A 65 20.95 17.81 -13.12
N ALA A 66 20.63 17.93 -11.87
CA ALA A 66 20.57 16.85 -10.93
C ALA A 66 19.89 15.60 -11.53
N ILE A 67 20.64 14.51 -11.63
CA ILE A 67 20.03 13.19 -11.90
C ILE A 67 19.19 12.89 -10.68
N ILE A 68 17.88 12.97 -10.85
CA ILE A 68 16.92 12.61 -9.80
C ILE A 68 17.20 11.17 -9.38
N ASN A 69 17.50 10.98 -8.12
CA ASN A 69 17.71 9.64 -7.58
C ASN A 69 16.43 8.82 -7.80
N PRO A 70 16.48 7.75 -8.61
CA PRO A 70 15.28 6.98 -8.98
C PRO A 70 14.62 6.28 -7.79
N TYR A 71 15.33 6.20 -6.68
CA TYR A 71 14.85 5.56 -5.45
C TYR A 71 14.04 6.52 -4.56
N LEU A 72 14.18 7.83 -4.76
CA LEU A 72 13.34 8.79 -4.06
C LEU A 72 12.00 8.92 -4.81
N SER A 73 10.92 8.84 -4.06
CA SER A 73 9.58 8.94 -4.64
C SER A 73 9.27 10.37 -5.10
N HIS A 74 8.82 10.51 -6.33
CA HIS A 74 8.47 11.78 -6.95
C HIS A 74 6.96 12.00 -7.07
N SER A 75 6.16 11.44 -6.18
CA SER A 75 4.69 11.50 -6.28
C SER A 75 4.14 12.94 -6.28
N PHE A 76 4.92 13.89 -5.77
CA PHE A 76 4.54 15.30 -5.69
C PHE A 76 5.03 16.17 -6.87
N GLU A 77 5.95 15.69 -7.68
CA GLU A 77 6.54 16.45 -8.81
C GLU A 77 5.68 16.43 -10.09
N GLY A 78 4.56 15.72 -10.09
CA GLY A 78 3.66 15.69 -11.22
C GLY A 78 3.06 17.07 -11.49
N ALA A 79 3.17 17.57 -12.73
CA ALA A 79 2.39 18.73 -13.14
C ALA A 79 0.91 18.45 -12.91
N ILE A 80 0.24 19.32 -12.17
CA ILE A 80 -1.21 19.27 -12.00
C ILE A 80 -1.83 19.45 -13.39
N ASP A 81 -2.73 18.56 -13.78
CA ASP A 81 -3.58 18.76 -14.94
C ASP A 81 -4.66 19.80 -14.61
N TYR A 82 -4.46 21.03 -15.11
CA TYR A 82 -5.45 22.10 -14.90
C TYR A 82 -6.83 21.78 -15.47
N GLY A 83 -6.92 20.90 -16.46
CA GLY A 83 -8.19 20.36 -16.95
C GLY A 83 -8.89 19.55 -15.85
N PHE A 84 -8.14 18.74 -15.11
CA PHE A 84 -8.68 17.98 -13.98
C PHE A 84 -9.11 18.90 -12.82
N VAL A 85 -8.33 19.95 -12.51
CA VAL A 85 -8.73 20.93 -11.48
C VAL A 85 -10.05 21.61 -11.84
N ARG A 86 -10.22 22.08 -13.10
CA ARG A 86 -11.49 22.67 -13.55
C ARG A 86 -12.65 21.69 -13.52
N PHE A 87 -12.39 20.45 -13.90
CA PHE A 87 -13.38 19.38 -13.82
C PHE A 87 -13.82 19.12 -12.37
N LEU A 88 -12.88 19.06 -11.42
CA LEU A 88 -13.22 18.92 -10.01
C LEU A 88 -14.03 20.11 -9.49
N GLN A 89 -13.72 21.34 -9.91
CA GLN A 89 -14.50 22.53 -9.54
C GLN A 89 -15.95 22.44 -10.04
N GLN A 90 -16.17 21.88 -11.25
CA GLN A 90 -17.52 21.62 -11.74
C GLN A 90 -18.25 20.59 -10.88
N VAL A 91 -17.61 19.45 -10.59
CA VAL A 91 -18.19 18.40 -9.73
C VAL A 91 -18.55 18.93 -8.33
N ILE A 92 -17.66 19.75 -7.75
CA ILE A 92 -17.89 20.37 -6.43
C ILE A 92 -19.18 21.20 -6.45
N ASN A 93 -19.37 22.03 -7.47
CA ASN A 93 -20.54 22.91 -7.60
C ASN A 93 -21.81 22.13 -7.96
N GLU A 94 -21.72 21.15 -8.88
CA GLU A 94 -22.88 20.39 -9.36
C GLU A 94 -23.43 19.43 -8.30
N ASP A 95 -22.58 18.86 -7.48
CA ASP A 95 -22.95 17.88 -6.45
C ASP A 95 -23.04 18.47 -5.05
N ASP A 96 -22.86 19.79 -4.87
CA ASP A 96 -22.86 20.50 -3.58
C ASP A 96 -21.94 19.83 -2.55
N ILE A 97 -20.67 19.68 -2.92
CA ILE A 97 -19.69 18.94 -2.12
C ILE A 97 -19.23 19.77 -0.93
N GLU A 98 -19.45 19.29 0.28
CA GLU A 98 -19.01 19.92 1.53
C GLU A 98 -17.56 19.56 1.90
N ILE A 99 -17.12 18.35 1.59
CA ILE A 99 -15.80 17.82 1.96
C ILE A 99 -15.15 17.13 0.77
N ILE A 100 -13.90 17.50 0.48
CA ILE A 100 -13.05 16.77 -0.46
C ILE A 100 -12.12 15.85 0.33
N GLN A 101 -12.11 14.57 -0.01
CA GLN A 101 -11.16 13.61 0.52
C GLN A 101 -10.15 13.21 -0.55
N PHE A 102 -8.86 13.45 -0.26
CA PHE A 102 -7.74 13.05 -1.10
C PHE A 102 -7.22 11.69 -0.65
N GLU A 103 -7.21 10.75 -1.57
CA GLU A 103 -6.65 9.41 -1.36
C GLU A 103 -5.29 9.31 -2.07
N PHE A 104 -4.29 8.84 -1.35
CA PHE A 104 -2.91 8.71 -1.81
C PHE A 104 -2.19 10.04 -2.13
N ALA A 105 -0.87 10.01 -2.01
CA ALA A 105 0.00 11.18 -2.14
C ALA A 105 -0.09 11.92 -3.49
N ASN A 106 -0.39 11.21 -4.59
CA ASN A 106 -0.51 11.83 -5.92
C ASN A 106 -1.68 12.81 -6.06
N SER A 107 -2.69 12.73 -5.19
CA SER A 107 -3.81 13.66 -5.17
C SER A 107 -3.63 14.80 -4.15
N LEU A 108 -2.67 14.68 -3.23
CA LEU A 108 -2.52 15.60 -2.11
C LEU A 108 -2.26 17.05 -2.54
N ASN A 109 -1.51 17.29 -3.62
CA ASN A 109 -1.26 18.64 -4.14
C ASN A 109 -2.51 19.37 -4.62
N LEU A 110 -3.60 18.67 -4.89
CA LEU A 110 -4.90 19.28 -5.20
C LEU A 110 -5.47 20.07 -4.02
N ALA A 111 -4.99 19.83 -2.79
CA ALA A 111 -5.40 20.60 -1.62
C ALA A 111 -5.13 22.10 -1.77
N PHE A 112 -4.14 22.49 -2.57
CA PHE A 112 -3.86 23.91 -2.85
C PHE A 112 -4.88 24.56 -3.79
N ALA A 113 -5.62 23.77 -4.57
CA ALA A 113 -6.55 24.29 -5.58
C ALA A 113 -7.92 24.67 -5.01
N PHE A 114 -8.29 24.19 -3.83
CA PHE A 114 -9.64 24.33 -3.27
C PHE A 114 -9.61 24.89 -1.83
N PRO A 115 -9.15 26.15 -1.60
CA PRO A 115 -8.97 26.69 -0.25
C PRO A 115 -10.29 26.88 0.52
N ASP A 116 -11.40 27.08 -0.17
CA ASP A 116 -12.70 27.45 0.40
C ASP A 116 -13.57 26.24 0.79
N ILE A 117 -13.11 25.03 0.56
CA ILE A 117 -13.82 23.79 0.92
C ILE A 117 -13.04 22.98 1.95
N LYS A 118 -13.71 22.21 2.79
CA LYS A 118 -13.07 21.32 3.76
C LYS A 118 -12.30 20.21 3.02
N ARG A 119 -11.04 19.99 3.39
CA ARG A 119 -10.10 19.09 2.70
C ARG A 119 -9.51 18.11 3.67
N ILE A 120 -9.75 16.84 3.42
CA ILE A 120 -9.21 15.73 4.21
C ILE A 120 -8.22 14.97 3.36
N TYR A 121 -7.06 14.68 3.93
CA TYR A 121 -6.10 13.77 3.32
C TYR A 121 -6.05 12.45 4.09
N VAL A 122 -6.21 11.33 3.39
CA VAL A 122 -6.02 10.00 3.97
C VAL A 122 -4.61 9.52 3.66
N GLN A 123 -3.80 9.45 4.70
CA GLN A 123 -2.40 9.05 4.63
C GLN A 123 -2.27 7.54 4.60
N HIS A 124 -1.90 6.98 3.46
CA HIS A 124 -1.67 5.55 3.28
C HIS A 124 -0.21 5.14 3.49
N GLU A 125 0.73 6.00 3.09
CA GLU A 125 2.17 5.79 3.22
C GLU A 125 2.87 7.14 3.35
N ILE A 126 3.69 7.34 4.39
CA ILE A 126 4.50 8.53 4.55
C ILE A 126 5.73 8.39 3.64
N HIS A 127 5.75 9.13 2.54
CA HIS A 127 6.76 8.97 1.50
C HIS A 127 8.16 9.38 1.96
N PHE A 128 8.29 10.44 2.77
CA PHE A 128 9.59 10.84 3.29
C PHE A 128 10.16 9.80 4.27
N ILE A 129 9.34 9.07 5.04
CA ILE A 129 9.81 7.96 5.89
C ILE A 129 10.30 6.79 5.03
N ARG A 130 9.56 6.42 3.99
CA ARG A 130 10.01 5.41 3.03
C ARG A 130 11.34 5.83 2.39
N ASN A 131 11.41 7.06 1.91
CA ASN A 131 12.62 7.60 1.29
C ASN A 131 13.80 7.63 2.27
N LEU A 132 13.56 7.99 3.56
CA LEU A 132 14.59 8.00 4.60
C LEU A 132 15.15 6.59 4.85
N ARG A 133 14.29 5.58 4.94
CA ARG A 133 14.72 4.19 5.11
C ARG A 133 15.59 3.72 3.95
N PHE A 134 15.19 4.08 2.75
CA PHE A 134 15.95 3.78 1.54
C PHE A 134 17.33 4.45 1.53
N ILE A 135 17.41 5.72 1.93
CA ILE A 135 18.66 6.49 1.99
C ILE A 135 19.62 5.91 3.03
N LYS A 136 19.14 5.46 4.20
CA LYS A 136 19.97 4.89 5.27
C LYS A 136 20.79 3.67 4.83
N ASP A 137 20.34 2.95 3.84
CA ASP A 137 21.02 1.75 3.31
C ASP A 137 22.09 2.11 2.26
N VAL A 138 22.16 3.38 1.82
CA VAL A 138 23.15 3.85 0.84
C VAL A 138 24.41 4.32 1.55
N LYS A 139 25.57 3.69 1.28
CA LYS A 139 26.85 3.95 1.98
C LYS A 139 27.43 5.36 1.80
N ALA A 140 27.04 6.09 0.75
CA ALA A 140 27.49 7.46 0.50
C ALA A 140 26.40 8.26 -0.20
N LEU A 141 25.75 9.17 0.54
CA LEU A 141 24.79 10.11 -0.01
C LEU A 141 25.51 11.37 -0.49
N SER A 142 25.18 11.82 -1.69
CA SER A 142 25.64 13.11 -2.21
C SER A 142 24.82 14.27 -1.59
N SER A 143 25.39 15.48 -1.63
CA SER A 143 24.65 16.69 -1.25
C SER A 143 23.35 16.86 -2.06
N GLN A 144 23.34 16.33 -3.29
CA GLN A 144 22.18 16.32 -4.17
C GLN A 144 21.07 15.37 -3.67
N ASP A 145 21.42 14.19 -3.15
CA ASP A 145 20.44 13.25 -2.58
C ASP A 145 19.80 13.87 -1.33
N TYR A 146 20.59 14.52 -0.46
CA TYR A 146 20.08 15.27 0.69
C TYR A 146 19.16 16.41 0.28
N TYR A 147 19.55 17.22 -0.72
CA TYR A 147 18.73 18.30 -1.24
C TYR A 147 17.38 17.77 -1.74
N GLN A 148 17.41 16.73 -2.58
CA GLN A 148 16.19 16.13 -3.15
C GLN A 148 15.29 15.55 -2.05
N PHE A 149 15.87 14.81 -1.10
CA PHE A 149 15.12 14.26 0.03
C PHE A 149 14.42 15.35 0.82
N ASN A 150 15.13 16.40 1.22
CA ASN A 150 14.57 17.49 2.00
C ASN A 150 13.48 18.25 1.24
N MET A 151 13.68 18.50 -0.06
CA MET A 151 12.65 19.13 -0.89
C MET A 151 11.37 18.30 -0.97
N LEU A 152 11.48 16.99 -1.19
CA LEU A 152 10.34 16.10 -1.23
C LEU A 152 9.61 16.01 0.11
N LYS A 153 10.35 15.95 1.22
CA LYS A 153 9.79 15.98 2.58
C LYS A 153 9.02 17.29 2.81
N GLN A 154 9.60 18.44 2.50
CA GLN A 154 8.94 19.74 2.68
C GLN A 154 7.68 19.88 1.80
N GLN A 155 7.72 19.40 0.58
CA GLN A 155 6.54 19.39 -0.29
C GLN A 155 5.41 18.56 0.31
N GLU A 156 5.70 17.36 0.82
CA GLU A 156 4.72 16.49 1.45
C GLU A 156 4.09 17.15 2.68
N LEU A 157 4.91 17.68 3.59
CA LEU A 157 4.44 18.36 4.82
C LEU A 157 3.63 19.63 4.51
N THR A 158 4.07 20.44 3.54
CA THR A 158 3.36 21.66 3.14
C THR A 158 2.00 21.33 2.54
N ALA A 159 1.91 20.30 1.71
CA ALA A 159 0.65 19.87 1.11
C ALA A 159 -0.32 19.29 2.17
N MET A 160 0.18 18.55 3.16
CA MET A 160 -0.62 18.10 4.30
C MET A 160 -1.14 19.30 5.11
N ASN A 161 -0.30 20.30 5.36
CA ASN A 161 -0.69 21.51 6.08
C ASN A 161 -1.65 22.42 5.28
N ALA A 162 -1.82 22.22 3.99
CA ALA A 162 -2.89 22.84 3.20
C ALA A 162 -4.27 22.17 3.38
N CYS A 163 -4.33 20.98 3.96
CA CYS A 163 -5.59 20.30 4.27
C CYS A 163 -6.25 20.88 5.53
N THR A 164 -7.53 20.62 5.73
CA THR A 164 -8.28 20.96 6.95
C THR A 164 -7.99 19.95 8.05
N GLY A 165 -7.82 18.68 7.68
CA GLY A 165 -7.48 17.59 8.58
C GLY A 165 -6.84 16.42 7.84
N ILE A 166 -6.16 15.56 8.59
CA ILE A 166 -5.48 14.39 8.09
C ILE A 166 -5.99 13.15 8.81
N ILE A 167 -6.19 12.09 8.06
CA ILE A 167 -6.50 10.78 8.61
C ILE A 167 -5.29 9.89 8.38
N THR A 168 -4.71 9.36 9.46
CA THR A 168 -3.71 8.29 9.42
C THR A 168 -4.37 6.94 9.68
N LEU A 169 -3.79 5.88 9.16
CA LEU A 169 -4.29 4.52 9.37
C LEU A 169 -3.75 3.89 10.64
N THR A 170 -2.70 4.47 11.24
CA THR A 170 -2.03 3.99 12.45
C THR A 170 -1.68 5.14 13.39
N GLU A 171 -1.59 4.85 14.71
CA GLU A 171 -1.07 5.82 15.70
C GLU A 171 0.40 6.13 15.45
N THR A 172 1.18 5.17 14.96
CA THR A 172 2.59 5.37 14.61
C THR A 172 2.74 6.47 13.57
N ASP A 173 1.95 6.43 12.49
CA ASP A 173 2.00 7.45 11.44
C ASP A 173 1.56 8.82 11.97
N LYS A 174 0.54 8.89 12.84
CA LYS A 174 0.12 10.13 13.49
C LYS A 174 1.23 10.74 14.32
N ASN A 175 1.92 9.95 15.14
CA ASN A 175 3.00 10.42 15.98
C ASN A 175 4.16 10.97 15.13
N ILE A 176 4.56 10.25 14.08
CA ILE A 176 5.56 10.71 13.12
C ILE A 176 5.17 12.06 12.51
N LEU A 177 3.95 12.22 12.02
CA LEU A 177 3.52 13.46 11.39
C LEU A 177 3.47 14.64 12.37
N ASN A 178 3.08 14.40 13.63
CA ASN A 178 3.13 15.42 14.69
C ASN A 178 4.58 15.87 14.98
N GLU A 179 5.50 14.91 15.11
CA GLU A 179 6.93 15.19 15.35
C GLU A 179 7.58 15.95 14.18
N GLU A 180 7.11 15.69 12.96
CA GLU A 180 7.66 16.28 11.73
C GLU A 180 7.02 17.61 11.33
N GLY A 181 6.13 18.18 12.17
CA GLY A 181 5.62 19.54 12.03
C GLY A 181 4.32 19.66 11.21
N VAL A 182 3.53 18.64 11.16
CA VAL A 182 2.13 18.76 10.68
C VAL A 182 1.31 19.45 11.78
N ILE A 183 0.79 20.64 11.46
CA ILE A 183 0.04 21.49 12.41
C ILE A 183 -1.48 21.32 12.32
N ARG A 184 -1.96 20.51 11.37
CA ARG A 184 -3.38 20.24 11.20
C ARG A 184 -3.85 19.12 12.12
N PRO A 185 -5.14 19.10 12.51
CA PRO A 185 -5.69 17.97 13.26
C PRO A 185 -5.41 16.64 12.56
N ILE A 186 -4.84 15.67 13.28
CA ILE A 186 -4.57 14.33 12.79
C ILE A 186 -5.45 13.34 13.54
N PHE A 187 -6.27 12.62 12.81
CA PHE A 187 -7.18 11.60 13.32
C PHE A 187 -6.66 10.22 12.93
N VAL A 188 -6.71 9.27 13.84
CA VAL A 188 -6.43 7.88 13.51
C VAL A 188 -7.73 7.19 13.16
N SER A 189 -7.81 6.65 11.95
CA SER A 189 -8.94 5.85 11.51
C SER A 189 -8.43 4.76 10.56
N PRO A 190 -8.27 3.54 11.05
CA PRO A 190 -7.76 2.41 10.27
C PRO A 190 -8.56 2.16 8.99
N ALA A 191 -7.99 1.41 8.07
CA ALA A 191 -8.71 1.01 6.87
C ALA A 191 -9.93 0.15 7.26
N ILE A 192 -11.08 0.50 6.70
CA ILE A 192 -12.29 -0.30 6.87
C ILE A 192 -12.16 -1.52 5.96
N ILE A 193 -12.07 -2.69 6.57
CA ILE A 193 -12.01 -3.98 5.89
C ILE A 193 -13.36 -4.70 5.98
N PRO A 194 -13.67 -5.63 5.08
CA PRO A 194 -14.85 -6.49 5.25
C PRO A 194 -14.77 -7.23 6.58
N SER A 195 -15.90 -7.36 7.26
CA SER A 195 -15.98 -8.17 8.49
C SER A 195 -15.42 -9.56 8.22
N PRO A 196 -14.59 -10.09 9.14
CA PRO A 196 -14.00 -11.40 8.97
C PRO A 196 -15.09 -12.47 8.89
N ALA A 197 -14.98 -13.35 7.91
CA ALA A 197 -15.72 -14.59 7.91
C ALA A 197 -15.20 -15.48 9.04
N GLU A 198 -15.96 -16.50 9.41
CA GLU A 198 -15.43 -17.53 10.32
C GLU A 198 -14.25 -18.25 9.66
N ILE A 199 -13.18 -18.45 10.41
CA ILE A 199 -12.03 -19.21 9.91
C ILE A 199 -12.39 -20.71 9.87
N SER A 200 -12.00 -21.39 8.81
CA SER A 200 -12.20 -22.83 8.67
C SER A 200 -11.60 -23.59 9.85
N ALA A 201 -12.35 -24.53 10.41
CA ALA A 201 -11.82 -25.46 11.43
C ALA A 201 -10.82 -26.45 10.81
N ASP A 202 -10.94 -26.75 9.51
CA ASP A 202 -10.16 -27.76 8.78
C ASP A 202 -8.87 -27.18 8.19
N TYR A 203 -8.02 -26.59 9.05
CA TYR A 203 -6.72 -26.15 8.58
C TYR A 203 -5.70 -27.29 8.66
N LYS A 204 -5.05 -27.57 7.52
CA LYS A 204 -3.96 -28.53 7.44
C LYS A 204 -2.90 -28.03 6.45
N PHE A 205 -1.76 -27.63 6.99
CA PHE A 205 -0.64 -27.17 6.16
C PHE A 205 -0.21 -28.20 5.10
N SER A 206 -0.05 -27.78 3.86
CA SER A 206 0.27 -28.64 2.72
C SER A 206 1.52 -28.23 1.94
N ASN A 207 2.59 -27.83 2.63
CA ASN A 207 3.82 -27.32 2.03
C ASN A 207 3.61 -26.14 1.06
N SER A 208 2.59 -25.31 1.33
CA SER A 208 2.24 -24.13 0.54
C SER A 208 2.63 -22.86 1.29
N LEU A 209 3.60 -22.12 0.75
CA LEU A 209 3.87 -20.75 1.19
C LEU A 209 3.25 -19.78 0.20
N ILE A 210 2.69 -18.67 0.69
CA ILE A 210 2.12 -17.63 -0.14
C ILE A 210 2.73 -16.26 0.15
N PHE A 211 2.87 -15.45 -0.89
CA PHE A 211 3.19 -14.03 -0.80
C PHE A 211 2.18 -13.23 -1.61
N ILE A 212 1.66 -12.13 -1.05
CA ILE A 212 0.69 -11.26 -1.72
C ILE A 212 1.31 -9.91 -2.01
N GLY A 213 1.31 -9.52 -3.29
CA GLY A 213 1.74 -8.21 -3.73
C GLY A 213 2.26 -8.19 -5.14
N GLY A 214 2.10 -7.05 -5.82
CA GLY A 214 2.63 -6.82 -7.16
C GLY A 214 3.96 -6.08 -7.13
N ASP A 215 4.79 -6.26 -8.19
CA ASP A 215 6.12 -5.64 -8.33
C ASP A 215 6.10 -4.15 -8.71
N GLN A 216 4.93 -3.55 -8.87
CA GLN A 216 4.81 -2.10 -9.04
C GLN A 216 5.04 -1.35 -7.74
N HIS A 217 4.76 -1.99 -6.60
CA HIS A 217 5.08 -1.48 -5.28
C HIS A 217 6.46 -1.99 -4.88
N GLN A 218 7.44 -1.07 -4.85
CA GLN A 218 8.85 -1.40 -4.64
C GLN A 218 9.13 -2.24 -3.39
N PRO A 219 8.53 -1.98 -2.21
CA PRO A 219 8.71 -2.83 -1.03
C PRO A 219 8.31 -4.30 -1.24
N ASN A 220 7.34 -4.59 -2.10
CA ASN A 220 6.96 -5.96 -2.44
C ASN A 220 8.05 -6.65 -3.26
N TYR A 221 8.58 -5.93 -4.26
CA TYR A 221 9.65 -6.46 -5.11
C TYR A 221 10.92 -6.72 -4.30
N GLU A 222 11.38 -5.75 -3.52
CA GLU A 222 12.57 -5.86 -2.67
C GLU A 222 12.42 -7.00 -1.65
N GLY A 223 11.28 -7.05 -0.95
CA GLY A 223 11.04 -8.07 0.05
C GLY A 223 11.03 -9.48 -0.51
N ILE A 224 10.33 -9.72 -1.62
CA ILE A 224 10.31 -11.06 -2.22
C ILE A 224 11.66 -11.46 -2.82
N MET A 225 12.40 -10.51 -3.42
CA MET A 225 13.73 -10.80 -3.92
C MET A 225 14.69 -11.13 -2.77
N TRP A 226 14.66 -10.37 -1.67
CA TRP A 226 15.42 -10.67 -0.46
C TRP A 226 15.10 -12.09 0.07
N PHE A 227 13.83 -12.46 0.11
CA PHE A 227 13.40 -13.79 0.56
C PHE A 227 13.92 -14.90 -0.37
N LEU A 228 13.78 -14.71 -1.67
CA LEU A 228 14.22 -15.69 -2.68
C LEU A 228 15.75 -15.87 -2.69
N ASP A 229 16.50 -14.78 -2.54
CA ASP A 229 17.97 -14.80 -2.59
C ASP A 229 18.59 -15.35 -1.30
N ASN A 230 17.97 -15.11 -0.13
CA ASN A 230 18.63 -15.36 1.16
C ASN A 230 17.94 -16.41 2.05
N VAL A 231 16.66 -16.72 1.81
CA VAL A 231 15.84 -17.58 2.69
C VAL A 231 15.35 -18.83 1.98
N TRP A 232 14.92 -18.69 0.72
CA TRP A 232 14.20 -19.73 0.01
C TRP A 232 14.95 -21.04 -0.13
N ASN A 233 16.25 -20.97 -0.43
CA ASN A 233 17.09 -22.17 -0.58
C ASN A 233 17.23 -22.94 0.73
N ASP A 234 17.26 -22.28 1.88
CA ASP A 234 17.36 -22.97 3.17
C ASP A 234 16.05 -23.69 3.50
N ILE A 235 14.90 -23.10 3.14
CA ILE A 235 13.60 -23.79 3.25
C ILE A 235 13.56 -25.02 2.34
N LEU A 236 13.99 -24.92 1.08
CA LEU A 236 13.97 -26.04 0.15
C LEU A 236 14.93 -27.19 0.52
N LYS A 237 16.05 -26.91 1.21
CA LYS A 237 16.94 -27.98 1.74
C LYS A 237 16.22 -28.87 2.74
N GLU A 238 15.45 -28.28 3.64
CA GLU A 238 14.71 -28.99 4.69
C GLU A 238 13.34 -29.51 4.20
N LYS A 239 12.70 -28.79 3.28
CA LYS A 239 11.35 -29.06 2.78
C LYS A 239 11.31 -28.98 1.25
N PRO A 240 11.89 -29.93 0.51
CA PRO A 240 12.03 -29.85 -0.96
C PRO A 240 10.69 -29.88 -1.72
N GLN A 241 9.60 -30.28 -1.08
CA GLN A 241 8.26 -30.30 -1.68
C GLN A 241 7.49 -28.97 -1.50
N THR A 242 8.10 -27.96 -0.85
CA THR A 242 7.43 -26.68 -0.62
C THR A 242 7.31 -25.90 -1.92
N THR A 243 6.14 -25.32 -2.16
CA THR A 243 5.88 -24.40 -3.27
C THR A 243 5.60 -23.01 -2.74
N LEU A 244 6.24 -22.00 -3.30
CA LEU A 244 5.96 -20.61 -3.04
C LEU A 244 5.04 -20.03 -4.12
N PHE A 245 3.84 -19.63 -3.77
CA PHE A 245 2.90 -18.93 -4.64
C PHE A 245 3.03 -17.43 -4.49
N ILE A 246 3.45 -16.73 -5.54
CA ILE A 246 3.51 -15.27 -5.59
C ILE A 246 2.24 -14.74 -6.26
N ILE A 247 1.38 -14.14 -5.44
CA ILE A 247 0.03 -13.70 -5.82
C ILE A 247 0.06 -12.18 -6.10
N GLY A 248 -0.32 -11.78 -7.31
CA GLY A 248 -0.40 -10.36 -7.69
C GLY A 248 0.00 -10.09 -9.14
N LYS A 249 -0.13 -8.82 -9.55
CA LYS A 249 0.27 -8.41 -10.91
C LYS A 249 1.76 -8.11 -10.96
N TRP A 250 2.49 -8.90 -11.71
CA TRP A 250 3.93 -8.75 -11.92
C TRP A 250 4.24 -8.49 -13.39
N ARG A 251 5.28 -7.67 -13.66
CA ARG A 251 5.78 -7.42 -15.03
C ARG A 251 6.31 -8.72 -15.63
N LYS A 252 6.00 -9.00 -16.87
CA LYS A 252 6.41 -10.23 -17.58
C LYS A 252 7.92 -10.50 -17.47
N ARG A 253 8.75 -9.44 -17.50
CA ARG A 253 10.21 -9.55 -17.32
C ARG A 253 10.58 -10.16 -15.98
N ASN A 254 9.99 -9.67 -14.89
CA ASN A 254 10.28 -10.14 -13.54
C ASN A 254 9.74 -11.56 -13.31
N GLN A 255 8.54 -11.86 -13.82
CA GLN A 255 8.00 -13.22 -13.79
C GLN A 255 8.94 -14.23 -14.47
N LYS A 256 9.44 -13.88 -15.67
CA LYS A 256 10.37 -14.74 -16.41
C LYS A 256 11.66 -14.96 -15.63
N MET A 257 12.24 -13.90 -15.09
CA MET A 257 13.46 -13.95 -14.29
C MET A 257 13.29 -14.86 -13.07
N ILE A 258 12.23 -14.66 -12.28
CA ILE A 258 11.95 -15.46 -11.06
C ILE A 258 11.78 -16.94 -11.42
N ARG A 259 10.96 -17.28 -12.41
CA ARG A 259 10.73 -18.68 -12.83
C ARG A 259 11.98 -19.37 -13.36
N GLN A 260 12.91 -18.64 -13.97
CA GLN A 260 14.17 -19.20 -14.48
C GLN A 260 15.23 -19.37 -13.40
N THR A 261 15.19 -18.53 -12.35
CA THR A 261 16.24 -18.50 -11.33
C THR A 261 15.91 -19.39 -10.14
N TYR A 262 14.63 -19.44 -9.72
CA TYR A 262 14.23 -20.11 -8.49
C TYR A 262 13.31 -21.31 -8.76
N LYS A 263 13.61 -22.42 -8.10
CA LYS A 263 12.79 -23.65 -8.17
C LYS A 263 11.56 -23.53 -7.26
N GLN A 264 10.51 -24.27 -7.56
CA GLN A 264 9.29 -24.38 -6.75
C GLN A 264 8.61 -23.01 -6.48
N VAL A 265 8.68 -22.07 -7.43
CA VAL A 265 8.03 -20.77 -7.36
C VAL A 265 6.97 -20.64 -8.45
N GLU A 266 5.75 -20.40 -8.04
CA GLU A 266 4.61 -20.18 -8.93
C GLU A 266 4.11 -18.74 -8.90
N MET A 267 4.01 -18.13 -10.08
CA MET A 267 3.47 -16.79 -10.28
C MET A 267 2.00 -16.92 -10.72
N THR A 268 1.07 -16.77 -9.77
CA THR A 268 -0.37 -16.99 -10.02
C THR A 268 -1.04 -15.85 -10.79
N GLY A 269 -0.43 -14.66 -10.79
CA GLY A 269 -1.10 -13.45 -11.23
C GLY A 269 -2.07 -12.92 -10.16
N PHE A 270 -2.96 -12.01 -10.57
CA PHE A 270 -4.00 -11.48 -9.69
C PHE A 270 -5.11 -12.51 -9.50
N ILE A 271 -5.50 -12.76 -8.26
CA ILE A 271 -6.67 -13.53 -7.89
C ILE A 271 -7.63 -12.65 -7.07
N PRO A 272 -8.95 -12.82 -7.21
CA PRO A 272 -9.92 -11.97 -6.51
C PRO A 272 -10.02 -12.27 -5.02
N SER A 273 -9.64 -13.47 -4.58
CA SER A 273 -9.68 -13.89 -3.17
C SER A 273 -8.55 -14.88 -2.86
N ILE A 274 -7.99 -14.77 -1.66
CA ILE A 274 -7.00 -15.72 -1.13
C ILE A 274 -7.63 -16.87 -0.34
N SER A 275 -8.96 -16.90 -0.23
CA SER A 275 -9.66 -17.98 0.49
C SER A 275 -9.25 -19.40 0.08
N PRO A 276 -8.94 -19.70 -1.19
CA PRO A 276 -8.45 -21.03 -1.56
C PRO A 276 -7.17 -21.47 -0.83
N TYR A 277 -6.38 -20.51 -0.32
CA TYR A 277 -5.13 -20.78 0.41
C TYR A 277 -5.30 -20.80 1.92
N SER A 278 -6.46 -20.37 2.45
CA SER A 278 -6.67 -20.15 3.89
C SER A 278 -6.64 -21.42 4.73
N SER A 279 -6.96 -22.57 4.14
CA SER A 279 -7.01 -23.85 4.84
C SER A 279 -5.70 -24.65 4.86
N HIS A 280 -4.68 -24.22 4.12
CA HIS A 280 -3.49 -25.06 3.94
C HIS A 280 -2.15 -24.33 3.72
N SER A 281 -2.14 -22.99 3.80
CA SER A 281 -0.92 -22.22 3.50
C SER A 281 -0.42 -21.42 4.70
N ILE A 282 0.88 -21.10 4.68
CA ILE A 282 1.51 -20.10 5.55
C ILE A 282 1.86 -18.89 4.68
N MET A 283 1.60 -17.67 5.16
CA MET A 283 1.98 -16.46 4.44
C MET A 283 3.34 -15.96 4.90
N ILE A 284 4.19 -15.61 3.94
CA ILE A 284 5.43 -14.87 4.20
C ILE A 284 5.25 -13.41 3.83
N VAL A 285 5.71 -12.51 4.71
CA VAL A 285 5.62 -11.05 4.49
C VAL A 285 6.97 -10.40 4.75
N PRO A 286 7.98 -10.63 3.91
CA PRO A 286 9.36 -10.18 4.09
C PRO A 286 9.53 -8.72 3.67
N ILE A 287 8.76 -7.79 4.25
CA ILE A 287 8.82 -6.36 3.93
C ILE A 287 9.93 -5.70 4.71
N LEU A 288 10.89 -5.10 4.02
CA LEU A 288 12.08 -4.46 4.60
C LEU A 288 11.98 -2.95 4.65
N THR A 289 11.18 -2.34 3.75
CA THR A 289 11.07 -0.89 3.58
C THR A 289 9.61 -0.47 3.46
N GLY A 290 9.36 0.84 3.52
CA GLY A 290 8.01 1.40 3.40
C GLY A 290 7.45 1.89 4.74
N SER A 291 6.28 2.53 4.72
CA SER A 291 5.50 2.98 5.88
C SER A 291 4.02 2.63 5.69
N GLY A 292 3.17 2.98 6.63
CA GLY A 292 1.74 2.74 6.55
C GLY A 292 1.32 1.31 6.90
N MET A 293 0.01 1.07 6.87
CA MET A 293 -0.59 -0.21 7.28
C MET A 293 -0.39 -1.32 6.22
N ARG A 294 0.11 -2.47 6.65
CA ARG A 294 0.35 -3.63 5.77
C ARG A 294 -0.91 -4.47 5.60
N MET A 295 -1.76 -4.08 4.65
CA MET A 295 -3.04 -4.75 4.37
C MET A 295 -2.90 -6.26 4.17
N LYS A 296 -1.80 -6.75 3.62
CA LYS A 296 -1.56 -8.19 3.42
C LYS A 296 -1.48 -8.99 4.73
N ILE A 297 -0.97 -8.39 5.81
CA ILE A 297 -0.97 -9.02 7.14
C ILE A 297 -2.39 -9.07 7.70
N ILE A 298 -3.13 -7.98 7.56
CA ILE A 298 -4.54 -7.93 7.94
C ILE A 298 -5.34 -8.96 7.14
N GLU A 299 -5.09 -9.08 5.84
CA GLU A 299 -5.73 -10.06 4.98
C GLU A 299 -5.37 -11.51 5.37
N ALA A 300 -4.10 -11.79 5.73
CA ALA A 300 -3.70 -13.09 6.27
C ALA A 300 -4.47 -13.42 7.55
N ALA A 301 -4.43 -12.54 8.54
CA ALA A 301 -5.09 -12.74 9.81
C ALA A 301 -6.62 -12.86 9.66
N ASN A 302 -7.23 -12.04 8.78
CA ASN A 302 -8.67 -12.08 8.48
C ASN A 302 -9.12 -13.39 7.84
N ASN A 303 -8.24 -14.07 7.12
CA ASN A 303 -8.48 -15.37 6.50
C ASN A 303 -7.96 -16.55 7.37
N GLY A 304 -7.48 -16.30 8.58
CA GLY A 304 -6.91 -17.33 9.45
C GLY A 304 -5.68 -18.01 8.85
N ILE A 305 -4.85 -17.29 8.12
CA ILE A 305 -3.59 -17.79 7.56
C ILE A 305 -2.46 -17.40 8.52
N PRO A 306 -1.75 -18.36 9.12
CA PRO A 306 -0.59 -18.04 9.96
C PRO A 306 0.51 -17.44 9.12
N PHE A 307 1.32 -16.54 9.69
CA PHE A 307 2.30 -15.79 8.90
C PHE A 307 3.62 -15.55 9.64
N VAL A 308 4.67 -15.35 8.82
CA VAL A 308 5.99 -14.90 9.24
C VAL A 308 6.27 -13.57 8.56
N THR A 309 6.76 -12.59 9.31
CA THR A 309 6.98 -11.24 8.81
C THR A 309 8.22 -10.59 9.43
N THR A 310 8.49 -9.34 9.08
CA THR A 310 9.55 -8.51 9.66
C THR A 310 8.98 -7.46 10.61
N GLN A 311 9.84 -6.80 11.40
CA GLN A 311 9.43 -5.68 12.25
C GLN A 311 8.79 -4.54 11.41
N VAL A 312 9.35 -4.26 10.23
CA VAL A 312 8.76 -3.29 9.29
C VAL A 312 7.41 -3.77 8.76
N GLY A 313 7.24 -5.08 8.60
CA GLY A 313 5.99 -5.69 8.15
C GLY A 313 4.82 -5.48 9.12
N VAL A 314 5.05 -5.55 10.44
CA VAL A 314 4.02 -5.35 11.46
C VAL A 314 3.91 -3.93 11.99
N GLU A 315 4.70 -3.01 11.47
CA GLU A 315 4.70 -1.62 11.94
C GLU A 315 3.29 -1.01 11.89
N GLY A 316 2.85 -0.43 13.03
CA GLY A 316 1.51 0.12 13.18
C GLY A 316 0.41 -0.91 13.37
N LEU A 317 0.74 -2.19 13.49
CA LEU A 317 -0.17 -3.29 13.82
C LEU A 317 0.15 -3.85 15.22
N THR A 318 -0.84 -4.44 15.87
CA THR A 318 -0.74 -4.91 17.27
C THR A 318 -0.30 -6.37 17.42
N PHE A 319 0.28 -6.97 16.38
CA PHE A 319 0.72 -8.37 16.42
C PHE A 319 2.00 -8.53 17.24
N GLU A 320 2.08 -9.63 17.99
CA GLU A 320 3.17 -9.95 18.91
C GLU A 320 3.94 -11.19 18.44
N ASN A 321 5.27 -11.09 18.46
CA ASN A 321 6.16 -12.21 18.11
C ASN A 321 5.95 -13.41 19.04
N GLY A 322 5.84 -14.60 18.48
CA GLY A 322 5.65 -15.86 19.21
C GLY A 322 4.25 -16.07 19.81
N LYS A 323 3.32 -15.11 19.61
CA LYS A 323 1.92 -15.23 20.05
C LYS A 323 0.93 -15.28 18.89
N ASP A 324 1.09 -14.37 17.93
CA ASP A 324 0.17 -14.20 16.81
C ASP A 324 0.83 -14.53 15.45
N CYS A 325 2.15 -14.43 15.43
CA CYS A 325 2.98 -14.64 14.24
C CYS A 325 4.44 -14.76 14.66
N TYR A 326 5.35 -15.04 13.72
CA TYR A 326 6.77 -14.79 13.90
C TYR A 326 7.18 -13.47 13.23
N ILE A 327 8.04 -12.71 13.94
CA ILE A 327 8.58 -11.40 13.49
C ILE A 327 10.10 -11.51 13.47
N GLU A 328 10.69 -11.58 12.27
CA GLU A 328 12.11 -11.85 12.09
C GLU A 328 12.75 -10.89 11.10
N ASN A 329 13.90 -10.33 11.43
CA ASN A 329 14.58 -9.32 10.63
C ASN A 329 15.83 -9.82 9.91
N THR A 330 16.35 -11.00 10.28
CA THR A 330 17.50 -11.62 9.60
C THR A 330 17.07 -12.80 8.76
N HIS A 331 17.78 -13.06 7.68
CA HIS A 331 17.46 -14.18 6.79
C HIS A 331 17.47 -15.53 7.48
N SER A 332 18.45 -15.77 8.37
CA SER A 332 18.56 -17.05 9.09
C SER A 332 17.41 -17.25 10.09
N ALA A 333 17.05 -16.21 10.87
CA ALA A 333 15.92 -16.27 11.77
C ALA A 333 14.59 -16.41 11.02
N PHE A 334 14.44 -15.70 9.89
CA PHE A 334 13.24 -15.80 9.05
C PHE A 334 13.06 -17.21 8.48
N ALA A 335 14.16 -17.83 7.97
CA ALA A 335 14.15 -19.22 7.52
C ALA A 335 13.79 -20.18 8.65
N GLN A 336 14.45 -20.07 9.81
CA GLN A 336 14.22 -20.92 10.97
C GLN A 336 12.78 -20.81 11.48
N SER A 337 12.26 -19.62 11.66
CA SER A 337 10.87 -19.39 12.13
C SER A 337 9.85 -19.88 11.12
N THR A 338 10.12 -19.74 9.82
CA THR A 338 9.28 -20.31 8.76
C THR A 338 9.26 -21.84 8.87
N LEU A 339 10.41 -22.50 8.95
CA LEU A 339 10.50 -23.94 9.10
C LEU A 339 9.86 -24.45 10.40
N THR A 340 10.05 -23.75 11.51
CA THR A 340 9.40 -24.05 12.78
C THR A 340 7.87 -24.02 12.62
N LEU A 341 7.35 -22.96 12.03
CA LEU A 341 5.92 -22.82 11.78
C LEU A 341 5.38 -23.90 10.83
N MET A 342 6.15 -24.29 9.81
CA MET A 342 5.78 -25.38 8.89
C MET A 342 5.69 -26.75 9.57
N ASN A 343 6.48 -26.98 10.63
CA ASN A 343 6.60 -28.27 11.31
C ASN A 343 5.69 -28.39 12.54
N ASP A 344 5.11 -27.29 13.04
CA ASP A 344 4.33 -27.30 14.27
C ASP A 344 2.85 -26.92 14.06
N PRO A 345 1.97 -27.91 13.90
CA PRO A 345 0.53 -27.68 13.75
C PRO A 345 -0.11 -26.94 14.94
N ASN A 346 0.42 -27.09 16.15
CA ASN A 346 -0.13 -26.41 17.32
C ASN A 346 0.16 -24.90 17.26
N THR A 347 1.39 -24.54 16.92
CA THR A 347 1.76 -23.13 16.69
C THR A 347 0.98 -22.53 15.52
N GLN A 348 0.79 -23.29 14.41
CA GLN A 348 -0.06 -22.84 13.30
C GLN A 348 -1.47 -22.52 13.78
N LEU A 349 -2.10 -23.41 14.54
CA LEU A 349 -3.45 -23.22 15.07
C LEU A 349 -3.51 -22.02 16.04
N THR A 350 -2.54 -21.90 16.92
CA THR A 350 -2.44 -20.81 17.89
C THR A 350 -2.32 -19.45 17.18
N PHE A 351 -1.39 -19.32 16.23
CA PHE A 351 -1.16 -18.06 15.53
C PHE A 351 -2.37 -17.63 14.70
N ARG A 352 -2.96 -18.54 13.94
CA ARG A 352 -4.15 -18.21 13.15
C ARG A 352 -5.35 -17.79 14.01
N THR A 353 -5.55 -18.43 15.16
CA THR A 353 -6.65 -18.11 16.07
C THR A 353 -6.42 -16.76 16.76
N ASN A 354 -5.21 -16.52 17.27
CA ASN A 354 -4.87 -15.30 17.96
C ASN A 354 -4.90 -14.09 16.98
N ALA A 355 -4.27 -14.24 15.80
CA ALA A 355 -4.25 -13.18 14.81
C ALA A 355 -5.66 -12.84 14.32
N PHE A 356 -6.50 -13.84 14.08
CA PHE A 356 -7.90 -13.64 13.69
C PHE A 356 -8.69 -12.91 14.79
N LYS A 357 -8.56 -13.31 16.05
CA LYS A 357 -9.20 -12.66 17.19
C LYS A 357 -8.82 -11.18 17.26
N LYS A 358 -7.52 -10.87 17.17
CA LYS A 358 -7.02 -9.48 17.16
C LYS A 358 -7.63 -8.66 16.01
N ILE A 359 -7.71 -9.22 14.82
CA ILE A 359 -8.35 -8.52 13.68
C ILE A 359 -9.84 -8.29 13.93
N LYS A 360 -10.55 -9.28 14.43
CA LYS A 360 -11.98 -9.16 14.73
C LYS A 360 -12.25 -8.07 15.77
N GLU A 361 -11.39 -7.94 16.78
CA GLU A 361 -11.52 -6.93 17.84
C GLU A 361 -11.11 -5.54 17.37
N ALA A 362 -9.99 -5.42 16.64
CA ALA A 362 -9.41 -4.14 16.23
C ALA A 362 -10.06 -3.54 14.98
N TYR A 363 -10.62 -4.37 14.09
CA TYR A 363 -11.16 -3.98 12.79
C TYR A 363 -12.65 -4.29 12.65
N ASP A 364 -13.40 -4.14 13.73
CA ASP A 364 -14.86 -4.20 13.69
C ASP A 364 -15.39 -3.14 12.72
N THR A 365 -16.06 -3.58 11.68
CA THR A 365 -16.48 -2.72 10.56
C THR A 365 -17.37 -1.58 11.02
N ASP A 366 -18.34 -1.86 11.90
CA ASP A 366 -19.32 -0.85 12.32
C ASP A 366 -18.67 0.21 13.21
N LYS A 367 -17.79 -0.20 14.14
CA LYS A 367 -16.99 0.72 14.97
C LYS A 367 -16.07 1.60 14.11
N LEU A 368 -15.41 1.04 13.10
CA LEU A 368 -14.54 1.81 12.21
C LEU A 368 -15.33 2.78 11.33
N ILE A 369 -16.54 2.42 10.89
CA ILE A 369 -17.43 3.34 10.17
C ILE A 369 -17.83 4.50 11.09
N GLU A 370 -18.28 4.23 12.32
CA GLU A 370 -18.65 5.26 13.29
C GLU A 370 -17.47 6.19 13.60
N GLN A 371 -16.31 5.63 13.87
CA GLN A 371 -15.07 6.40 14.08
C GLN A 371 -14.76 7.32 12.89
N ARG A 372 -14.87 6.81 11.66
CA ARG A 372 -14.65 7.60 10.44
C ARG A 372 -15.70 8.69 10.27
N MET A 373 -16.97 8.43 10.57
CA MET A 373 -18.05 9.44 10.52
C MET A 373 -17.82 10.55 11.53
N ASN A 374 -17.38 10.21 12.75
CA ASN A 374 -17.03 11.19 13.77
C ASN A 374 -15.89 12.13 13.31
N VAL A 375 -14.90 11.62 12.57
CA VAL A 375 -13.85 12.47 11.99
C VAL A 375 -14.44 13.50 11.03
N TYR A 376 -15.34 13.10 10.12
CA TYR A 376 -15.97 14.04 9.18
C TYR A 376 -16.82 15.12 9.87
N GLN A 377 -17.41 14.81 11.02
CA GLN A 377 -18.19 15.78 11.81
C GLN A 377 -17.31 16.78 12.57
N GLN A 378 -16.08 16.39 12.95
CA GLN A 378 -15.13 17.24 13.67
C GLN A 378 -14.35 18.21 12.79
N ILE A 379 -14.33 17.99 11.50
CA ILE A 379 -13.67 18.81 10.50
C ILE A 379 -14.70 19.78 9.88
#